data_e3051fa4cf1a4e559de62015b2466d32
#
_entry.id   e3051fa4cf1a4e559de62015b2466d32
#
_cell.length_a   1.000
_cell.length_b   1.000
_cell.length_c   1.000
_cell.angle_alpha   90.00
_cell.angle_beta   90.00
_cell.angle_gamma   90.00
#
_symmetry.space_group_name_H-M   'P 1'
#
loop_
_entity.id
_entity.type
_entity.pdbx_description
1 polymer ?
#
loop_
_entity_poly.entity_id
_entity_poly.type
_entity_poly.pdbx_seq_one_letter_code
_entity_poly.pdbx_strand_id
1 'polypeptide(L)'
;MGAGAALVSANPILAIANESSEISSFAENQGEFTLSILQTTDVHCQVHPHDELFWENDQAVFRKTGGYAHLATYLRKEKIKNPNTFIIDTGDMFQGSELSVKTSGKAMVPVLNELGYDLYLPGNWEVIYHKKAMQTLLGALNAPKVCANMYHDLGDGKRGELIFQPYHIWNVGGIKIGFLGYTDPLVPIRQSPGYSKGIIYTKPEENLAHYVDVLRNQEQCAYVLLLSHLGLSQQIHLANLPDCEGVDYILGGDTHERVRKPIQCTYSKVVEPGAFGSFVGKLELKIKDGKVIGDTYSLVEIDSEKIKADKDISKLIEIHERPFEGDINHIAGYSTIPLYRYFVIENTIDTLILDALKWKIKEADIVLSNGFRFCPPNSTPDHTGNIPITNGYIFDMLPVDSIVRTGSVTGKQIFDWLEKELNNVFAKDASQRLGGWVIKFKGMKISFKAFEENGQRVKEVEVNGNALDLARTYRICACEREGDPEDMLCRMRGVINPKNTAFTLHSVLKEYLSVNSPVTPSPPMSAKVLDASQTLLTQVTGVDYQFR
;
A
#
# COMPACT_ATOMS: atom_id res chain seq x y z
N MET A 1 -22.14 62.82 22.47
CA MET A 1 -21.78 63.07 21.09
C MET A 1 -20.38 62.53 20.88
N GLY A 2 -20.21 61.60 20.02
CA GLY A 2 -18.92 60.92 19.76
C GLY A 2 -19.15 59.47 19.32
N ALA A 3 -19.53 59.27 18.04
CA ALA A 3 -19.68 57.98 17.43
C ALA A 3 -18.28 57.38 17.18
N GLY A 4 -17.99 56.22 17.72
CA GLY A 4 -16.82 55.43 17.42
C GLY A 4 -17.16 54.37 16.35
N ALA A 5 -16.65 54.54 15.14
CA ALA A 5 -16.78 53.58 14.07
C ALA A 5 -15.86 52.39 14.32
N ALA A 6 -16.41 51.18 14.34
CA ALA A 6 -15.65 49.93 14.34
C ALA A 6 -15.12 49.66 12.95
N LEU A 7 -13.81 49.67 12.78
CA LEU A 7 -13.11 49.20 11.60
C LEU A 7 -13.07 47.65 11.60
N VAL A 8 -13.82 47.07 10.71
CA VAL A 8 -13.69 45.64 10.35
C VAL A 8 -12.45 45.52 9.44
N SER A 9 -11.39 44.95 9.98
CA SER A 9 -10.20 44.59 9.20
C SER A 9 -10.51 43.36 8.36
N ALA A 10 -10.70 43.54 7.08
CA ALA A 10 -10.69 42.48 6.09
C ALA A 10 -9.25 42.00 5.92
N ASN A 11 -8.96 40.76 6.27
CA ASN A 11 -7.72 40.09 5.92
C ASN A 11 -7.67 39.88 4.38
N PRO A 12 -6.61 40.34 3.72
CA PRO A 12 -6.43 39.98 2.30
C PRO A 12 -6.05 38.51 2.21
N ILE A 13 -6.91 37.72 1.61
CA ILE A 13 -6.57 36.40 1.08
C ILE A 13 -5.49 36.66 0.01
N LEU A 14 -4.26 36.31 0.29
CA LEU A 14 -3.21 36.25 -0.71
C LEU A 14 -3.60 35.14 -1.72
N ALA A 15 -4.10 35.57 -2.87
CA ALA A 15 -4.17 34.75 -4.06
C ALA A 15 -2.72 34.44 -4.48
N ILE A 16 -2.21 33.27 -4.13
CA ILE A 16 -0.99 32.73 -4.73
C ILE A 16 -1.37 32.40 -6.17
N ALA A 17 -0.91 33.24 -7.10
CA ALA A 17 -1.04 32.99 -8.52
C ALA A 17 -0.36 31.64 -8.85
N ASN A 18 -1.16 30.69 -9.30
CA ASN A 18 -0.65 29.49 -9.94
C ASN A 18 0.13 29.93 -11.17
N GLU A 19 1.45 29.79 -11.15
CA GLU A 19 2.22 29.69 -12.39
C GLU A 19 1.79 28.39 -13.06
N SER A 20 0.82 28.51 -13.98
CA SER A 20 0.53 27.46 -14.94
C SER A 20 1.82 27.27 -15.75
N SER A 21 2.48 26.13 -15.55
CA SER A 21 3.51 25.67 -16.48
C SER A 21 2.81 25.50 -17.83
N GLU A 22 2.95 26.51 -18.69
CA GLU A 22 2.61 26.41 -20.11
C GLU A 22 3.47 25.32 -20.74
N ILE A 23 2.95 24.09 -20.73
CA ILE A 23 3.43 23.07 -21.64
C ILE A 23 3.02 23.54 -23.03
N SER A 24 4.04 23.80 -23.84
CA SER A 24 4.05 24.29 -25.20
C SER A 24 2.74 24.07 -25.98
N SER A 25 2.27 25.15 -26.59
CA SER A 25 1.18 25.27 -27.55
C SER A 25 1.04 24.05 -28.46
N PHE A 26 0.17 23.11 -28.10
CA PHE A 26 -0.40 22.19 -29.07
C PHE A 26 -1.49 22.96 -29.81
N ALA A 27 -1.39 22.98 -31.14
CA ALA A 27 -2.36 23.58 -32.01
C ALA A 27 -3.78 23.16 -31.62
N GLU A 28 -4.72 24.12 -31.64
CA GLU A 28 -6.16 23.86 -31.54
C GLU A 28 -6.56 22.86 -32.63
N ASN A 29 -6.47 21.57 -32.30
CA ASN A 29 -7.00 20.53 -33.15
C ASN A 29 -8.48 20.36 -32.82
N GLN A 30 -9.35 20.88 -33.66
CA GLN A 30 -10.79 20.60 -33.66
C GLN A 30 -11.12 19.14 -34.05
N GLY A 31 -10.21 18.20 -33.83
CA GLY A 31 -10.31 16.81 -34.21
C GLY A 31 -10.50 15.87 -32.98
N GLU A 32 -10.71 14.62 -33.30
CA GLU A 32 -10.76 13.53 -32.31
C GLU A 32 -9.34 13.14 -31.91
N PHE A 33 -9.05 13.04 -30.58
CA PHE A 33 -7.78 12.57 -30.07
C PHE A 33 -7.99 11.73 -28.80
N THR A 34 -6.96 11.00 -28.40
CA THR A 34 -6.98 10.18 -27.17
C THR A 34 -6.01 10.77 -26.15
N LEU A 35 -6.48 10.97 -24.92
CA LEU A 35 -5.65 11.22 -23.76
C LEU A 35 -5.42 9.89 -23.04
N SER A 36 -4.16 9.54 -22.76
CA SER A 36 -3.82 8.34 -22.00
C SER A 36 -3.30 8.73 -20.62
N ILE A 37 -3.80 8.07 -19.57
CA ILE A 37 -3.30 8.20 -18.20
C ILE A 37 -2.74 6.83 -17.81
N LEU A 38 -1.43 6.81 -17.48
CA LEU A 38 -0.73 5.61 -17.03
C LEU A 38 -0.54 5.73 -15.54
N GLN A 39 -1.07 4.77 -14.80
CA GLN A 39 -1.01 4.74 -13.34
C GLN A 39 -0.13 3.61 -12.85
N THR A 40 0.84 3.93 -11.97
CA THR A 40 1.48 3.00 -11.05
C THR A 40 1.02 3.28 -9.62
N THR A 41 1.20 2.32 -8.74
CA THR A 41 0.95 2.42 -7.30
C THR A 41 1.75 1.36 -6.56
N ASP A 42 2.04 1.58 -5.29
CA ASP A 42 2.58 0.55 -4.40
C ASP A 42 3.81 -0.17 -5.00
N VAL A 43 4.70 0.59 -5.67
CA VAL A 43 5.89 0.00 -6.29
C VAL A 43 6.89 -0.48 -5.23
N HIS A 44 6.84 0.10 -4.02
CA HIS A 44 7.61 -0.35 -2.85
C HIS A 44 9.10 -0.55 -3.13
N CYS A 45 9.68 0.36 -3.93
CA CYS A 45 11.11 0.35 -4.26
C CYS A 45 11.60 -0.97 -4.88
N GLN A 46 10.74 -1.72 -5.58
CA GLN A 46 11.13 -2.93 -6.28
C GLN A 46 11.88 -2.58 -7.56
N VAL A 47 13.18 -2.29 -7.40
CA VAL A 47 14.03 -1.78 -8.49
C VAL A 47 14.35 -2.83 -9.54
N HIS A 48 14.36 -4.11 -9.18
CA HIS A 48 14.67 -5.24 -10.05
C HIS A 48 13.44 -6.03 -10.48
N PRO A 49 13.50 -6.76 -11.61
CA PRO A 49 12.51 -7.77 -11.94
C PRO A 49 12.42 -8.82 -10.84
N HIS A 50 11.20 -9.22 -10.53
CA HIS A 50 10.92 -10.19 -9.48
C HIS A 50 9.87 -11.20 -9.95
N ASP A 51 9.68 -12.26 -9.17
CA ASP A 51 8.58 -13.18 -9.40
C ASP A 51 7.27 -12.50 -9.04
N GLU A 52 6.23 -12.75 -9.84
CA GLU A 52 4.87 -12.30 -9.55
C GLU A 52 3.93 -13.50 -9.60
N LEU A 53 3.00 -13.58 -8.65
CA LEU A 53 2.05 -14.67 -8.55
C LEU A 53 0.84 -14.42 -9.46
N PHE A 54 0.51 -15.43 -10.26
CA PHE A 54 -0.74 -15.53 -11.00
C PHE A 54 -1.51 -16.77 -10.54
N TRP A 55 -2.83 -16.78 -10.72
CA TRP A 55 -3.66 -17.89 -10.34
C TRP A 55 -4.29 -18.51 -11.59
N GLU A 56 -3.79 -19.66 -11.99
CA GLU A 56 -4.18 -20.34 -13.23
C GLU A 56 -4.51 -21.81 -12.93
N ASN A 57 -5.64 -22.29 -13.43
CA ASN A 57 -6.09 -23.67 -13.22
C ASN A 57 -6.06 -24.12 -11.75
N ASP A 58 -6.50 -23.24 -10.85
CA ASP A 58 -6.51 -23.43 -9.40
C ASP A 58 -5.13 -23.66 -8.76
N GLN A 59 -4.09 -23.12 -9.39
CA GLN A 59 -2.71 -23.19 -8.90
C GLN A 59 -2.00 -21.84 -8.98
N ALA A 60 -1.06 -21.64 -8.06
CA ALA A 60 -0.14 -20.52 -8.13
C ALA A 60 0.89 -20.73 -9.24
N VAL A 61 0.97 -19.76 -10.15
CA VAL A 61 1.97 -19.72 -11.25
C VAL A 61 2.79 -18.44 -11.07
N PHE A 62 4.09 -18.52 -11.30
CA PHE A 62 4.99 -17.39 -11.14
C PHE A 62 5.59 -16.98 -12.48
N ARG A 63 5.66 -15.67 -12.75
CA ARG A 63 6.28 -15.06 -13.92
C ARG A 63 7.16 -13.89 -13.51
N LYS A 64 8.20 -13.60 -14.28
CA LYS A 64 9.07 -12.44 -14.05
C LYS A 64 8.41 -11.16 -14.54
N THR A 65 8.19 -10.23 -13.64
CA THR A 65 7.56 -8.93 -13.94
C THR A 65 8.29 -7.79 -13.25
N GLY A 66 7.87 -6.57 -13.55
CA GLY A 66 8.31 -5.37 -12.84
C GLY A 66 9.77 -4.98 -13.10
N GLY A 67 10.33 -4.28 -12.12
CA GLY A 67 11.63 -3.62 -12.21
C GLY A 67 11.54 -2.26 -12.91
N TYR A 68 12.09 -1.22 -12.26
CA TYR A 68 11.97 0.15 -12.76
C TYR A 68 12.53 0.36 -14.17
N ALA A 69 13.59 -0.38 -14.56
CA ALA A 69 14.15 -0.26 -15.90
C ALA A 69 13.20 -0.79 -17.00
N HIS A 70 12.44 -1.83 -16.73
CA HIS A 70 11.43 -2.37 -17.65
C HIS A 70 10.18 -1.48 -17.68
N LEU A 71 9.77 -1.00 -16.51
CA LEU A 71 8.68 -0.03 -16.37
C LEU A 71 8.97 1.23 -17.18
N ALA A 72 10.18 1.81 -17.04
CA ALA A 72 10.61 3.01 -17.79
C ALA A 72 10.51 2.82 -19.30
N THR A 73 10.96 1.67 -19.82
CA THR A 73 10.84 1.35 -21.25
C THR A 73 9.38 1.36 -21.70
N TYR A 74 8.49 0.77 -20.92
CA TYR A 74 7.06 0.76 -21.25
C TYR A 74 6.47 2.18 -21.23
N LEU A 75 6.69 2.94 -20.15
CA LEU A 75 6.15 4.28 -19.99
C LEU A 75 6.63 5.23 -21.10
N ARG A 76 7.92 5.21 -21.41
CA ARG A 76 8.51 6.01 -22.49
C ARG A 76 7.95 5.64 -23.87
N LYS A 77 7.79 4.34 -24.14
CA LYS A 77 7.18 3.84 -25.37
C LYS A 77 5.75 4.34 -25.56
N GLU A 78 4.93 4.28 -24.52
CA GLU A 78 3.54 4.77 -24.61
C GLU A 78 3.50 6.30 -24.79
N LYS A 79 4.40 7.06 -24.12
CA LYS A 79 4.50 8.53 -24.30
C LYS A 79 4.95 8.92 -25.71
N ILE A 80 5.87 8.14 -26.33
CA ILE A 80 6.28 8.34 -27.73
C ILE A 80 5.12 8.02 -28.68
N LYS A 81 4.36 6.96 -28.41
CA LYS A 81 3.23 6.53 -29.25
C LYS A 81 2.06 7.52 -29.17
N ASN A 82 1.81 8.08 -28.00
CA ASN A 82 0.79 9.09 -27.78
C ASN A 82 1.39 10.24 -26.94
N PRO A 83 1.71 11.40 -27.55
CA PRO A 83 2.23 12.55 -26.80
C PRO A 83 1.29 13.09 -25.71
N ASN A 84 -0.04 12.82 -25.83
CA ASN A 84 -1.02 13.17 -24.80
C ASN A 84 -1.10 12.10 -23.70
N THR A 85 0.04 11.57 -23.28
CA THR A 85 0.14 10.58 -22.20
C THR A 85 0.69 11.23 -20.93
N PHE A 86 -0.03 11.06 -19.84
CA PHE A 86 0.38 11.48 -18.49
C PHE A 86 0.65 10.26 -17.62
N ILE A 87 1.69 10.34 -16.81
CA ILE A 87 2.16 9.25 -15.96
C ILE A 87 1.97 9.69 -14.51
N ILE A 88 1.20 8.92 -13.76
CA ILE A 88 0.89 9.22 -12.36
C ILE A 88 1.29 8.07 -11.45
N ASP A 89 1.64 8.39 -10.21
CA ASP A 89 1.81 7.40 -9.15
C ASP A 89 0.88 7.71 -7.97
N THR A 90 0.23 6.68 -7.45
CA THR A 90 -0.75 6.82 -6.38
C THR A 90 -0.25 6.32 -5.03
N GLY A 91 1.09 6.36 -4.81
CA GLY A 91 1.71 6.26 -3.50
C GLY A 91 2.49 5.00 -3.20
N ASP A 92 3.13 5.00 -2.04
CA ASP A 92 4.00 3.95 -1.52
C ASP A 92 5.27 3.73 -2.37
N MET A 93 5.99 4.83 -2.60
CA MET A 93 7.17 4.88 -3.45
C MET A 93 8.49 4.65 -2.71
N PHE A 94 8.56 4.96 -1.39
CA PHE A 94 9.84 5.07 -0.67
C PHE A 94 10.11 3.96 0.33
N GLN A 95 9.23 2.99 0.47
CA GLN A 95 9.37 1.90 1.41
C GLN A 95 9.29 0.54 0.70
N GLY A 96 10.19 -0.40 1.04
CA GLY A 96 10.11 -1.79 0.56
C GLY A 96 11.45 -2.50 0.44
N SER A 97 12.39 -2.02 -0.37
CA SER A 97 13.66 -2.71 -0.61
C SER A 97 14.76 -2.33 0.39
N GLU A 98 15.78 -3.17 0.50
CA GLU A 98 16.97 -2.89 1.32
C GLU A 98 17.65 -1.58 0.90
N LEU A 99 17.75 -1.31 -0.41
CA LEU A 99 18.31 -0.07 -0.94
C LEU A 99 17.60 1.16 -0.36
N SER A 100 16.27 1.14 -0.34
CA SER A 100 15.49 2.23 0.26
C SER A 100 15.75 2.36 1.76
N VAL A 101 15.74 1.26 2.50
CA VAL A 101 15.98 1.27 3.95
C VAL A 101 17.38 1.81 4.28
N LYS A 102 18.43 1.30 3.61
CA LYS A 102 19.84 1.73 3.81
C LYS A 102 20.06 3.22 3.51
N THR A 103 19.27 3.79 2.60
CA THR A 103 19.39 5.19 2.20
C THR A 103 18.29 6.09 2.76
N SER A 104 17.38 5.55 3.56
CA SER A 104 16.16 6.24 4.03
C SER A 104 15.38 6.87 2.86
N GLY A 105 15.19 6.11 1.79
CA GLY A 105 14.46 6.50 0.59
C GLY A 105 15.24 7.36 -0.41
N LYS A 106 16.40 7.91 -0.05
CA LYS A 106 17.11 8.91 -0.88
C LYS A 106 17.57 8.37 -2.23
N ALA A 107 17.97 7.11 -2.31
CA ALA A 107 18.38 6.48 -3.55
C ALA A 107 17.25 6.39 -4.59
N MET A 108 16.00 6.43 -4.15
CA MET A 108 14.83 6.35 -5.03
C MET A 108 14.52 7.66 -5.76
N VAL A 109 14.87 8.82 -5.17
CA VAL A 109 14.57 10.13 -5.76
C VAL A 109 15.09 10.28 -7.19
N PRO A 110 16.39 10.05 -7.49
CA PRO A 110 16.89 10.16 -8.86
C PRO A 110 16.23 9.15 -9.81
N VAL A 111 15.92 7.93 -9.35
CA VAL A 111 15.25 6.92 -10.17
C VAL A 111 13.82 7.35 -10.52
N LEU A 112 13.06 7.83 -9.54
CA LEU A 112 11.68 8.32 -9.74
C LEU A 112 11.63 9.55 -10.64
N ASN A 113 12.58 10.47 -10.49
CA ASN A 113 12.68 11.65 -11.37
C ASN A 113 12.99 11.26 -12.83
N GLU A 114 13.84 10.24 -13.04
CA GLU A 114 14.19 9.76 -14.37
C GLU A 114 13.06 8.97 -15.05
N LEU A 115 12.14 8.39 -14.28
CA LEU A 115 10.92 7.74 -14.80
C LEU A 115 9.97 8.73 -15.46
N GLY A 116 10.02 10.02 -15.07
CA GLY A 116 9.26 11.09 -15.70
C GLY A 116 7.78 11.10 -15.38
N TYR A 117 7.44 10.87 -14.12
CA TYR A 117 6.08 11.05 -13.63
C TYR A 117 5.62 12.50 -13.76
N ASP A 118 4.36 12.69 -14.08
CA ASP A 118 3.72 14.00 -14.23
C ASP A 118 2.94 14.43 -12.97
N LEU A 119 2.58 13.49 -12.08
CA LEU A 119 1.86 13.77 -10.83
C LEU A 119 2.05 12.65 -9.80
N TYR A 120 2.15 13.02 -8.52
CA TYR A 120 2.23 12.07 -7.41
C TYR A 120 1.12 12.28 -6.38
N LEU A 121 0.65 11.18 -5.79
CA LEU A 121 -0.09 11.15 -4.54
C LEU A 121 0.79 10.49 -3.47
N PRO A 122 0.98 11.02 -2.26
CA PRO A 122 1.64 10.30 -1.18
C PRO A 122 0.75 9.15 -0.67
N GLY A 123 1.32 7.96 -0.53
CA GLY A 123 0.69 6.81 0.09
C GLY A 123 0.78 6.83 1.62
N ASN A 124 0.49 5.71 2.24
CA ASN A 124 0.52 5.57 3.68
C ASN A 124 1.93 5.25 4.23
N TRP A 125 2.87 4.74 3.40
CA TRP A 125 4.24 4.45 3.81
C TRP A 125 5.24 5.57 3.53
N GLU A 126 4.86 6.66 2.93
CA GLU A 126 5.73 7.83 2.77
C GLU A 126 6.23 8.40 4.10
N VAL A 127 5.50 8.13 5.19
CA VAL A 127 5.88 8.56 6.55
C VAL A 127 6.85 7.61 7.27
N ILE A 128 7.28 6.49 6.65
CA ILE A 128 8.16 5.48 7.29
C ILE A 128 9.43 6.10 7.90
N TYR A 129 9.98 7.12 7.27
CA TYR A 129 11.14 7.87 7.74
C TYR A 129 10.75 9.18 8.43
N HIS A 130 9.55 9.28 8.99
CA HIS A 130 8.92 10.41 9.66
C HIS A 130 8.63 11.63 8.75
N LYS A 131 7.79 12.54 9.25
CA LYS A 131 7.29 13.72 8.52
C LYS A 131 8.37 14.51 7.79
N LYS A 132 9.50 14.81 8.46
CA LYS A 132 10.57 15.62 7.87
C LYS A 132 11.21 14.95 6.66
N ALA A 133 11.46 13.65 6.75
CA ALA A 133 12.02 12.88 5.63
C ALA A 133 11.00 12.80 4.48
N MET A 134 9.73 12.50 4.76
CA MET A 134 8.65 12.51 3.77
C MET A 134 8.64 13.83 2.99
N GLN A 135 8.60 14.97 3.68
CA GLN A 135 8.59 16.29 3.03
C GLN A 135 9.86 16.53 2.19
N THR A 136 11.02 16.06 2.66
CA THR A 136 12.29 16.19 1.92
C THR A 136 12.31 15.32 0.66
N LEU A 137 11.89 14.06 0.77
CA LEU A 137 11.89 13.12 -0.34
C LEU A 137 10.88 13.53 -1.43
N LEU A 138 9.63 13.77 -1.02
CA LEU A 138 8.59 14.24 -1.94
C LEU A 138 8.92 15.61 -2.54
N GLY A 139 9.50 16.52 -1.73
CA GLY A 139 9.96 17.84 -2.21
C GLY A 139 11.07 17.76 -3.25
N ALA A 140 11.85 16.69 -3.27
CA ALA A 140 12.93 16.46 -4.24
C ALA A 140 12.46 15.79 -5.55
N LEU A 141 11.19 15.35 -5.62
CA LEU A 141 10.61 14.86 -6.87
C LEU A 141 10.20 16.05 -7.77
N ASN A 142 10.41 15.93 -9.06
CA ASN A 142 10.20 17.01 -10.03
C ASN A 142 8.69 17.31 -10.27
N ALA A 143 7.83 16.29 -10.27
CA ALA A 143 6.40 16.48 -10.53
C ALA A 143 5.63 17.03 -9.30
N PRO A 144 4.49 17.70 -9.49
CA PRO A 144 3.62 18.13 -8.40
C PRO A 144 3.07 16.97 -7.59
N LYS A 145 2.61 17.28 -6.37
CA LYS A 145 2.00 16.34 -5.41
C LYS A 145 0.64 16.87 -5.01
N VAL A 146 -0.35 15.98 -4.94
CA VAL A 146 -1.71 16.31 -4.50
C VAL A 146 -2.12 15.46 -3.32
N CYS A 147 -2.68 16.08 -2.28
CA CYS A 147 -3.32 15.38 -1.16
C CYS A 147 -4.21 16.35 -0.36
N ALA A 148 -5.50 16.12 -0.36
CA ALA A 148 -6.51 17.00 0.22
C ALA A 148 -6.82 16.71 1.70
N ASN A 149 -6.19 15.69 2.30
CA ASN A 149 -6.50 15.25 3.65
C ASN A 149 -5.28 15.06 4.58
N MET A 150 -4.13 15.63 4.22
CA MET A 150 -2.94 15.67 5.08
C MET A 150 -2.68 17.11 5.56
N TYR A 151 -2.74 17.33 6.86
CA TYR A 151 -2.56 18.65 7.47
C TYR A 151 -1.38 18.67 8.42
N HIS A 152 -0.77 19.84 8.59
CA HIS A 152 0.18 20.07 9.67
C HIS A 152 -0.54 19.97 11.02
N ASP A 153 0.02 19.20 11.95
CA ASP A 153 -0.37 19.24 13.37
C ASP A 153 0.38 20.41 14.04
N LEU A 154 -0.37 21.38 14.53
CA LEU A 154 0.15 22.55 15.27
C LEU A 154 0.36 22.26 16.76
N GLY A 155 0.13 21.05 17.21
CA GLY A 155 0.13 20.60 18.59
C GLY A 155 -1.27 20.40 19.16
N ASP A 156 -1.40 19.49 20.12
CA ASP A 156 -2.65 19.14 20.80
C ASP A 156 -3.83 18.77 19.86
N GLY A 157 -3.51 18.18 18.68
CA GLY A 157 -4.51 17.84 17.67
C GLY A 157 -5.11 19.03 16.93
N LYS A 158 -4.51 20.21 17.04
CA LYS A 158 -4.94 21.40 16.31
C LYS A 158 -4.50 21.34 14.86
N ARG A 159 -5.46 21.27 13.95
CA ARG A 159 -5.24 21.22 12.51
C ARG A 159 -4.70 22.55 11.97
N GLY A 160 -3.57 22.48 11.26
CA GLY A 160 -2.97 23.58 10.50
C GLY A 160 -3.37 23.57 9.03
N GLU A 161 -2.49 24.06 8.16
CA GLU A 161 -2.67 24.08 6.72
C GLU A 161 -2.43 22.70 6.09
N LEU A 162 -2.92 22.50 4.88
CA LEU A 162 -2.60 21.32 4.05
C LEU A 162 -1.08 21.23 3.81
N ILE A 163 -0.54 20.02 3.82
CA ILE A 163 0.87 19.76 3.51
C ILE A 163 1.13 19.83 2.00
N PHE A 164 0.14 19.44 1.21
CA PHE A 164 0.19 19.40 -0.26
C PHE A 164 -1.01 20.13 -0.86
N GLN A 165 -0.93 20.48 -2.14
CA GLN A 165 -2.08 20.99 -2.88
C GLN A 165 -3.20 19.94 -2.90
N PRO A 166 -4.48 20.34 -2.76
CA PRO A 166 -5.58 19.37 -2.75
C PRO A 166 -5.81 18.72 -4.12
N TYR A 167 -5.60 19.47 -5.20
CA TYR A 167 -5.83 19.03 -6.57
C TYR A 167 -4.81 19.63 -7.56
N HIS A 168 -4.77 19.06 -8.75
CA HIS A 168 -4.03 19.56 -9.89
C HIS A 168 -4.92 19.56 -11.14
N ILE A 169 -4.70 20.49 -12.06
CA ILE A 169 -5.46 20.60 -13.31
C ILE A 169 -4.50 20.56 -14.49
N TRP A 170 -4.74 19.64 -15.42
CA TRP A 170 -4.09 19.63 -16.72
C TRP A 170 -5.02 20.17 -17.78
N ASN A 171 -4.54 21.14 -18.53
CA ASN A 171 -5.21 21.64 -19.72
C ASN A 171 -4.59 20.96 -20.94
N VAL A 172 -5.36 20.18 -21.67
CA VAL A 172 -4.91 19.42 -22.83
C VAL A 172 -5.95 19.46 -23.94
N GLY A 173 -5.54 19.91 -25.15
CA GLY A 173 -6.45 19.99 -26.28
C GLY A 173 -7.71 20.86 -26.05
N GLY A 174 -7.60 21.88 -25.22
CA GLY A 174 -8.70 22.78 -24.89
C GLY A 174 -9.69 22.28 -23.83
N ILE A 175 -9.43 21.12 -23.21
CA ILE A 175 -10.20 20.62 -22.07
C ILE A 175 -9.37 20.60 -20.80
N LYS A 176 -10.02 20.72 -19.65
CA LYS A 176 -9.40 20.58 -18.34
C LYS A 176 -9.72 19.22 -17.75
N ILE A 177 -8.69 18.53 -17.29
CA ILE A 177 -8.78 17.29 -16.51
C ILE A 177 -8.35 17.60 -15.07
N GLY A 178 -9.26 17.42 -14.13
CA GLY A 178 -8.99 17.63 -12.71
C GLY A 178 -8.49 16.35 -12.03
N PHE A 179 -7.44 16.48 -11.19
CA PHE A 179 -6.89 15.39 -10.38
C PHE A 179 -6.97 15.80 -8.93
N LEU A 180 -7.77 15.10 -8.14
CA LEU A 180 -7.96 15.33 -6.71
C LEU A 180 -7.28 14.18 -5.93
N GLY A 181 -6.59 14.44 -4.83
CA GLY A 181 -5.80 13.42 -4.12
C GLY A 181 -6.27 13.16 -2.68
N TYR A 182 -6.38 11.87 -2.30
CA TYR A 182 -6.64 11.44 -0.91
C TYR A 182 -5.78 10.24 -0.52
N THR A 183 -5.09 10.35 0.60
CA THR A 183 -4.36 9.24 1.23
C THR A 183 -5.13 8.65 2.41
N ASP A 184 -4.66 7.52 2.94
CA ASP A 184 -5.30 6.78 4.03
C ASP A 184 -5.39 7.61 5.33
N PRO A 185 -6.59 7.90 5.84
CA PRO A 185 -6.75 8.60 7.11
C PRO A 185 -6.41 7.73 8.33
N LEU A 186 -6.28 6.41 8.14
CA LEU A 186 -6.02 5.45 9.21
C LEU A 186 -4.52 5.16 9.41
N VAL A 187 -3.63 5.88 8.74
CA VAL A 187 -2.15 5.76 8.90
C VAL A 187 -1.72 5.67 10.37
N PRO A 188 -2.17 6.54 11.30
CA PRO A 188 -1.74 6.48 12.69
C PRO A 188 -2.21 5.22 13.45
N ILE A 189 -3.21 4.52 12.91
CA ILE A 189 -3.79 3.29 13.52
C ILE A 189 -3.20 2.04 12.86
N ARG A 190 -3.10 2.06 11.53
CA ARG A 190 -2.62 0.93 10.73
C ARG A 190 -1.12 0.73 10.83
N GLN A 191 -0.36 1.82 10.87
CA GLN A 191 1.10 1.81 11.01
C GLN A 191 1.55 2.15 12.44
N SER A 192 2.85 2.21 12.66
CA SER A 192 3.43 2.70 13.91
C SER A 192 3.06 4.17 14.11
N PRO A 193 2.36 4.55 15.19
CA PRO A 193 1.88 5.93 15.38
C PRO A 193 2.99 6.98 15.37
N GLY A 194 4.22 6.58 15.72
CA GLY A 194 5.40 7.44 15.71
C GLY A 194 5.75 7.98 14.33
N TYR A 195 5.50 7.22 13.26
CA TYR A 195 5.87 7.60 11.89
C TYR A 195 5.15 8.85 11.40
N SER A 196 3.86 8.96 11.69
CA SER A 196 3.00 10.06 11.25
C SER A 196 2.89 11.21 12.26
N LYS A 197 3.70 11.21 13.33
CA LYS A 197 3.70 12.28 14.33
C LYS A 197 3.89 13.66 13.70
N GLY A 198 3.00 14.58 14.05
CA GLY A 198 2.99 15.95 13.52
C GLY A 198 2.18 16.10 12.23
N ILE A 199 1.41 15.06 11.84
CA ILE A 199 0.46 15.08 10.72
C ILE A 199 -0.93 14.75 11.25
N ILE A 200 -1.94 15.52 10.82
CA ILE A 200 -3.34 15.20 11.02
C ILE A 200 -3.91 14.74 9.69
N TYR A 201 -4.54 13.57 9.71
CA TYR A 201 -5.27 13.03 8.58
C TYR A 201 -6.77 13.20 8.81
N THR A 202 -7.51 13.58 7.76
CA THR A 202 -8.97 13.65 7.80
C THR A 202 -9.60 12.62 6.85
N LYS A 203 -10.87 12.31 7.08
CA LYS A 203 -11.61 11.47 6.16
C LYS A 203 -11.90 12.23 4.86
N PRO A 204 -11.93 11.57 3.70
CA PRO A 204 -12.27 12.21 2.43
C PRO A 204 -13.62 12.94 2.47
N GLU A 205 -14.62 12.38 3.14
CA GLU A 205 -15.98 12.91 3.25
C GLU A 205 -16.04 14.32 3.87
N GLU A 206 -14.99 14.76 4.58
CA GLU A 206 -14.98 16.11 5.19
C GLU A 206 -14.91 17.23 4.13
N ASN A 207 -14.31 16.97 2.96
CA ASN A 207 -14.07 18.02 1.96
C ASN A 207 -14.15 17.56 0.50
N LEU A 208 -14.45 16.28 0.23
CA LEU A 208 -14.53 15.74 -1.13
C LEU A 208 -15.55 16.49 -2.00
N ALA A 209 -16.79 16.60 -1.52
CA ALA A 209 -17.85 17.30 -2.25
C ALA A 209 -17.48 18.77 -2.57
N HIS A 210 -16.79 19.46 -1.65
CA HIS A 210 -16.29 20.81 -1.87
C HIS A 210 -15.29 20.87 -3.03
N TYR A 211 -14.27 20.01 -3.05
CA TYR A 211 -13.26 20.05 -4.12
C TYR A 211 -13.80 19.55 -5.45
N VAL A 212 -14.76 18.63 -5.44
CA VAL A 212 -15.46 18.21 -6.66
C VAL A 212 -16.26 19.41 -7.24
N ASP A 213 -16.97 20.17 -6.39
CA ASP A 213 -17.67 21.39 -6.81
C ASP A 213 -16.70 22.43 -7.40
N VAL A 214 -15.55 22.67 -6.75
CA VAL A 214 -14.49 23.54 -7.27
C VAL A 214 -14.05 23.08 -8.66
N LEU A 215 -13.69 21.82 -8.83
CA LEU A 215 -13.20 21.29 -10.10
C LEU A 215 -14.28 21.34 -11.21
N ARG A 216 -15.51 20.96 -10.91
CA ARG A 216 -16.60 20.90 -11.89
C ARG A 216 -17.17 22.26 -12.23
N ASN A 217 -17.47 23.08 -11.22
CA ASN A 217 -18.28 24.29 -11.40
C ASN A 217 -17.45 25.57 -11.46
N GLN A 218 -16.32 25.67 -10.73
CA GLN A 218 -15.47 26.86 -10.77
C GLN A 218 -14.36 26.72 -11.82
N GLU A 219 -13.65 25.60 -11.82
CA GLU A 219 -12.57 25.32 -12.76
C GLU A 219 -13.06 24.79 -14.12
N GLN A 220 -14.30 24.32 -14.22
CA GLN A 220 -14.92 23.80 -15.45
C GLN A 220 -14.16 22.57 -16.01
N CYS A 221 -13.71 21.67 -15.15
CA CYS A 221 -13.07 20.42 -15.57
C CYS A 221 -14.07 19.50 -16.28
N ALA A 222 -13.73 19.08 -17.51
CA ALA A 222 -14.55 18.17 -18.30
C ALA A 222 -14.55 16.73 -17.74
N TYR A 223 -13.46 16.37 -17.03
CA TYR A 223 -13.27 15.06 -16.41
C TYR A 223 -12.57 15.21 -15.06
N VAL A 224 -12.99 14.47 -14.05
CA VAL A 224 -12.42 14.53 -12.69
C VAL A 224 -11.98 13.14 -12.27
N LEU A 225 -10.72 13.02 -11.95
CA LEU A 225 -10.06 11.80 -11.47
C LEU A 225 -9.69 11.98 -10.00
N LEU A 226 -10.09 11.04 -9.17
CA LEU A 226 -9.67 10.97 -7.78
C LEU A 226 -8.52 9.99 -7.66
N LEU A 227 -7.33 10.51 -7.35
CA LEU A 227 -6.18 9.70 -6.97
C LEU A 227 -6.35 9.29 -5.51
N SER A 228 -6.27 8.00 -5.25
CA SER A 228 -6.64 7.46 -3.96
C SER A 228 -5.63 6.43 -3.45
N HIS A 229 -5.19 6.60 -2.21
CA HIS A 229 -4.40 5.58 -1.51
C HIS A 229 -5.16 5.13 -0.24
N LEU A 230 -6.40 4.65 -0.43
CA LEU A 230 -7.34 4.28 0.65
C LEU A 230 -7.55 2.77 0.77
N GLY A 231 -7.13 2.02 -0.25
CA GLY A 231 -7.44 0.60 -0.41
C GLY A 231 -8.82 0.33 -1.01
N LEU A 232 -8.91 -0.78 -1.74
CA LEU A 232 -10.05 -1.09 -2.61
C LEU A 232 -11.40 -1.04 -1.91
N SER A 233 -11.51 -1.57 -0.70
CA SER A 233 -12.78 -1.54 0.07
C SER A 233 -13.25 -0.12 0.38
N GLN A 234 -12.35 0.75 0.81
CA GLN A 234 -12.66 2.14 1.14
C GLN A 234 -12.98 2.94 -0.11
N GLN A 235 -12.26 2.68 -1.22
CA GLN A 235 -12.52 3.31 -2.51
C GLN A 235 -13.92 2.97 -3.05
N ILE A 236 -14.32 1.68 -2.96
CA ILE A 236 -15.67 1.25 -3.34
C ILE A 236 -16.72 1.90 -2.42
N HIS A 237 -16.46 1.98 -1.12
CA HIS A 237 -17.34 2.68 -0.20
C HIS A 237 -17.52 4.15 -0.61
N LEU A 238 -16.42 4.87 -0.80
CA LEU A 238 -16.41 6.28 -1.18
C LEU A 238 -17.13 6.52 -2.51
N ALA A 239 -16.90 5.66 -3.53
CA ALA A 239 -17.53 5.73 -4.84
C ALA A 239 -19.06 5.54 -4.83
N ASN A 240 -19.62 5.05 -3.73
CA ASN A 240 -21.06 4.89 -3.51
C ASN A 240 -21.67 6.01 -2.64
N LEU A 241 -20.85 6.93 -2.11
CA LEU A 241 -21.35 8.07 -1.33
C LEU A 241 -21.70 9.26 -2.24
N PRO A 242 -22.74 10.06 -1.89
CA PRO A 242 -23.10 11.26 -2.63
C PRO A 242 -21.97 12.28 -2.76
N ASP A 243 -21.03 12.33 -1.79
CA ASP A 243 -19.86 13.19 -1.82
C ASP A 243 -18.96 12.95 -3.04
N CYS A 244 -19.06 11.77 -3.66
CA CYS A 244 -18.31 11.36 -4.85
C CYS A 244 -19.04 11.71 -6.17
N GLU A 245 -20.23 12.30 -6.10
CA GLU A 245 -20.95 12.74 -7.30
C GLU A 245 -20.12 13.78 -8.08
N GLY A 246 -19.85 13.49 -9.33
CA GLY A 246 -18.98 14.30 -10.19
C GLY A 246 -17.54 13.80 -10.30
N VAL A 247 -17.15 12.72 -9.63
CA VAL A 247 -15.89 12.00 -9.88
C VAL A 247 -16.14 10.92 -10.93
N ASP A 248 -15.38 10.93 -12.02
CA ASP A 248 -15.54 9.94 -13.11
C ASP A 248 -14.87 8.60 -12.80
N TYR A 249 -13.63 8.66 -12.27
CA TYR A 249 -12.85 7.49 -11.85
C TYR A 249 -12.13 7.74 -10.53
N ILE A 250 -12.03 6.69 -9.72
CA ILE A 250 -11.08 6.57 -8.61
C ILE A 250 -9.93 5.69 -9.08
N LEU A 251 -8.74 6.27 -9.17
CA LEU A 251 -7.49 5.60 -9.49
C LEU A 251 -6.79 5.26 -8.17
N GLY A 252 -6.93 4.00 -7.75
CA GLY A 252 -6.66 3.53 -6.40
C GLY A 252 -5.28 2.91 -6.17
N GLY A 253 -4.95 2.69 -4.91
CA GLY A 253 -3.79 1.99 -4.38
C GLY A 253 -4.02 1.52 -2.94
N ASP A 254 -2.97 1.07 -2.24
CA ASP A 254 -2.86 0.59 -0.86
C ASP A 254 -3.09 -0.93 -0.69
N THR A 255 -4.08 -1.54 -1.31
CA THR A 255 -4.37 -2.96 -1.09
C THR A 255 -3.78 -3.93 -2.12
N HIS A 256 -3.01 -3.41 -3.09
CA HIS A 256 -2.29 -4.19 -4.12
C HIS A 256 -3.20 -5.04 -5.00
N GLU A 257 -4.49 -4.69 -5.10
CA GLU A 257 -5.45 -5.48 -5.85
C GLU A 257 -5.34 -5.22 -7.36
N ARG A 258 -5.50 -6.27 -8.18
CA ARG A 258 -5.37 -6.22 -9.64
C ARG A 258 -6.72 -6.11 -10.30
N VAL A 259 -7.27 -4.90 -10.32
CA VAL A 259 -8.58 -4.64 -10.92
C VAL A 259 -8.43 -4.54 -12.44
N ARG A 260 -8.78 -5.63 -13.15
CA ARG A 260 -8.67 -5.69 -14.61
C ARG A 260 -9.81 -5.00 -15.34
N LYS A 261 -10.98 -4.92 -14.71
CA LYS A 261 -12.16 -4.23 -15.23
C LYS A 261 -12.62 -3.21 -14.20
N PRO A 262 -12.95 -1.97 -14.59
CA PRO A 262 -13.45 -0.97 -13.65
C PRO A 262 -14.66 -1.49 -12.89
N ILE A 263 -14.62 -1.35 -11.57
CA ILE A 263 -15.74 -1.67 -10.69
C ILE A 263 -16.72 -0.52 -10.80
N GLN A 264 -17.93 -0.83 -11.26
CA GLN A 264 -19.00 0.17 -11.37
C GLN A 264 -19.63 0.41 -10.01
N CYS A 265 -19.59 1.63 -9.51
CA CYS A 265 -20.23 2.06 -8.29
C CYS A 265 -21.33 3.10 -8.61
N THR A 266 -22.01 3.61 -7.59
CA THR A 266 -23.14 4.53 -7.77
C THR A 266 -22.74 5.83 -8.46
N TYR A 267 -21.61 6.44 -8.05
CA TYR A 267 -21.20 7.77 -8.53
C TYR A 267 -19.90 7.74 -9.33
N SER A 268 -19.09 6.70 -9.20
CA SER A 268 -17.77 6.64 -9.85
C SER A 268 -17.39 5.21 -10.23
N LYS A 269 -16.36 5.07 -11.06
CA LYS A 269 -15.72 3.79 -11.37
C LYS A 269 -14.43 3.66 -10.54
N VAL A 270 -14.12 2.45 -10.05
CA VAL A 270 -12.92 2.20 -9.23
C VAL A 270 -11.99 1.23 -9.94
N VAL A 271 -10.70 1.55 -9.95
CA VAL A 271 -9.61 0.68 -10.43
C VAL A 271 -8.44 0.71 -9.46
N GLU A 272 -7.66 -0.37 -9.43
CA GLU A 272 -6.40 -0.47 -8.69
C GLU A 272 -5.45 -1.37 -9.49
N PRO A 273 -4.23 -0.91 -9.86
CA PRO A 273 -3.38 -1.61 -10.82
C PRO A 273 -2.39 -2.60 -10.20
N GLY A 274 -2.64 -3.14 -9.03
CA GLY A 274 -1.72 -4.07 -8.37
C GLY A 274 -0.59 -3.37 -7.63
N ALA A 275 0.64 -3.91 -7.70
CA ALA A 275 1.77 -3.39 -6.94
C ALA A 275 3.12 -3.74 -7.60
N PHE A 276 4.23 -3.34 -6.94
CA PHE A 276 5.62 -3.71 -7.21
C PHE A 276 6.12 -3.32 -8.61
N GLY A 277 5.39 -2.44 -9.31
CA GLY A 277 5.71 -2.12 -10.70
C GLY A 277 5.45 -3.29 -11.68
N SER A 278 4.78 -4.35 -11.22
CA SER A 278 4.39 -5.50 -12.05
C SER A 278 3.31 -5.15 -13.07
N PHE A 279 2.55 -4.09 -12.81
CA PHE A 279 1.42 -3.66 -13.64
C PHE A 279 1.38 -2.14 -13.80
N VAL A 280 0.74 -1.72 -14.89
CA VAL A 280 0.36 -0.33 -15.15
C VAL A 280 -1.13 -0.28 -15.49
N GLY A 281 -1.88 0.51 -14.75
CA GLY A 281 -3.24 0.88 -15.11
C GLY A 281 -3.22 1.88 -16.28
N LYS A 282 -3.87 1.57 -17.38
CA LYS A 282 -3.97 2.45 -18.55
C LYS A 282 -5.41 2.87 -18.77
N LEU A 283 -5.72 4.13 -18.47
CA LEU A 283 -7.01 4.77 -18.76
C LEU A 283 -6.85 5.62 -20.01
N GLU A 284 -7.66 5.36 -21.03
CA GLU A 284 -7.69 6.12 -22.27
C GLU A 284 -9.03 6.86 -22.39
N LEU A 285 -8.96 8.18 -22.55
CA LEU A 285 -10.12 9.05 -22.75
C LEU A 285 -10.16 9.48 -24.21
N LYS A 286 -11.27 9.22 -24.89
CA LYS A 286 -11.53 9.71 -26.24
C LYS A 286 -12.13 11.10 -26.17
N ILE A 287 -11.46 12.06 -26.80
CA ILE A 287 -11.84 13.46 -26.81
C ILE A 287 -12.31 13.82 -28.23
N LYS A 288 -13.45 14.51 -28.33
CA LYS A 288 -13.96 15.08 -29.57
C LYS A 288 -14.67 16.39 -29.28
N ASP A 289 -14.39 17.40 -30.06
CA ASP A 289 -15.00 18.74 -29.97
C ASP A 289 -15.01 19.30 -28.53
N GLY A 290 -13.88 19.14 -27.80
CA GLY A 290 -13.72 19.61 -26.41
C GLY A 290 -14.52 18.82 -25.38
N LYS A 291 -14.99 17.61 -25.71
CA LYS A 291 -15.74 16.74 -24.79
C LYS A 291 -15.14 15.34 -24.74
N VAL A 292 -15.20 14.73 -23.57
CA VAL A 292 -14.93 13.29 -23.41
C VAL A 292 -16.13 12.51 -23.94
N ILE A 293 -15.91 11.71 -24.98
CA ILE A 293 -16.96 10.91 -25.63
C ILE A 293 -16.92 9.44 -25.26
N GLY A 294 -15.92 9.02 -24.51
CA GLY A 294 -15.79 7.64 -24.03
C GLY A 294 -14.49 7.43 -23.28
N ASP A 295 -14.46 6.37 -22.49
CA ASP A 295 -13.29 5.93 -21.76
C ASP A 295 -13.07 4.41 -21.90
N THR A 296 -11.83 3.97 -21.80
CA THR A 296 -11.46 2.55 -21.74
C THR A 296 -10.33 2.37 -20.73
N TYR A 297 -10.38 1.29 -19.96
CA TYR A 297 -9.35 0.93 -19.00
C TYR A 297 -8.77 -0.45 -19.33
N SER A 298 -7.47 -0.59 -19.17
CA SER A 298 -6.77 -1.87 -19.26
C SER A 298 -5.67 -1.96 -18.19
N LEU A 299 -5.49 -3.13 -17.62
CA LEU A 299 -4.36 -3.45 -16.76
C LEU A 299 -3.26 -4.11 -17.60
N VAL A 300 -2.11 -3.45 -17.68
CA VAL A 300 -0.97 -3.88 -18.51
C VAL A 300 0.08 -4.53 -17.62
N GLU A 301 0.48 -5.75 -17.93
CA GLU A 301 1.55 -6.48 -17.25
C GLU A 301 2.92 -6.00 -17.75
N ILE A 302 3.83 -5.68 -16.84
CA ILE A 302 5.22 -5.35 -17.15
C ILE A 302 6.04 -6.65 -17.14
N ASP A 303 5.88 -7.41 -18.20
CA ASP A 303 6.60 -8.67 -18.44
C ASP A 303 8.08 -8.37 -18.73
N SER A 304 8.94 -8.60 -17.76
CA SER A 304 10.37 -8.28 -17.86
C SER A 304 11.15 -9.19 -18.79
N GLU A 305 10.59 -10.31 -19.21
CA GLU A 305 11.21 -11.17 -20.24
C GLU A 305 10.95 -10.65 -21.66
N LYS A 306 9.86 -9.89 -21.86
CA LYS A 306 9.48 -9.33 -23.17
C LYS A 306 9.85 -7.84 -23.33
N ILE A 307 9.82 -7.08 -22.26
CA ILE A 307 10.16 -5.65 -22.26
C ILE A 307 11.64 -5.51 -21.92
N LYS A 308 12.44 -4.87 -22.78
CA LYS A 308 13.87 -4.65 -22.51
C LYS A 308 14.06 -3.64 -21.40
N ALA A 309 15.05 -3.87 -20.54
CA ALA A 309 15.45 -2.91 -19.53
C ALA A 309 15.98 -1.60 -20.16
N ASP A 310 15.57 -0.47 -19.62
CA ASP A 310 16.14 0.84 -19.93
C ASP A 310 17.56 0.94 -19.34
N LYS A 311 18.52 1.36 -20.17
CA LYS A 311 19.93 1.36 -19.80
C LYS A 311 20.29 2.45 -18.80
N ASP A 312 19.65 3.60 -18.89
CA ASP A 312 19.94 4.74 -18.01
C ASP A 312 19.40 4.49 -16.60
N ILE A 313 18.18 3.98 -16.50
CA ILE A 313 17.60 3.52 -15.22
C ILE A 313 18.41 2.37 -14.63
N SER A 314 18.80 1.36 -15.42
CA SER A 314 19.62 0.23 -14.93
C SER A 314 20.94 0.72 -14.34
N LYS A 315 21.63 1.64 -15.05
CA LYS A 315 22.89 2.23 -14.58
C LYS A 315 22.69 3.06 -13.31
N LEU A 316 21.61 3.81 -13.22
CA LEU A 316 21.28 4.62 -12.05
C LEU A 316 21.05 3.75 -10.81
N ILE A 317 20.30 2.67 -10.95
CA ILE A 317 20.08 1.67 -9.88
C ILE A 317 21.42 1.06 -9.45
N GLU A 318 22.24 0.58 -10.40
CA GLU A 318 23.57 0.00 -10.12
C GLU A 318 24.47 0.95 -9.31
N ILE A 319 24.51 2.24 -9.68
CA ILE A 319 25.30 3.24 -8.95
C ILE A 319 24.88 3.34 -7.49
N HIS A 320 23.58 3.32 -7.21
CA HIS A 320 23.05 3.48 -5.85
C HIS A 320 23.12 2.17 -5.04
N GLU A 321 23.08 1.01 -5.68
CA GLU A 321 23.18 -0.28 -5.01
C GLU A 321 24.61 -0.71 -4.73
N ARG A 322 25.56 -0.32 -5.56
CA ARG A 322 26.98 -0.74 -5.45
C ARG A 322 27.57 -0.68 -4.04
N PRO A 323 27.30 0.33 -3.19
CA PRO A 323 27.79 0.36 -1.82
C PRO A 323 27.24 -0.76 -0.90
N PHE A 324 26.12 -1.35 -1.28
CA PHE A 324 25.35 -2.32 -0.47
C PHE A 324 25.25 -3.70 -1.14
N GLU A 325 25.73 -3.87 -2.37
CA GLU A 325 25.58 -5.06 -3.20
C GLU A 325 25.98 -6.36 -2.47
N GLY A 326 27.09 -6.32 -1.74
CA GLY A 326 27.55 -7.48 -0.97
C GLY A 326 26.62 -7.88 0.18
N ASP A 327 25.90 -6.95 0.79
CA ASP A 327 24.90 -7.20 1.83
C ASP A 327 23.58 -7.66 1.20
N ILE A 328 23.08 -6.93 0.22
CA ILE A 328 21.83 -7.22 -0.50
C ILE A 328 21.83 -8.67 -1.04
N ASN A 329 22.91 -9.07 -1.70
CA ASN A 329 23.03 -10.38 -2.36
C ASN A 329 23.52 -11.51 -1.42
N HIS A 330 23.84 -11.20 -0.16
CA HIS A 330 24.24 -12.23 0.78
C HIS A 330 23.12 -13.23 1.04
N ILE A 331 23.37 -14.52 0.80
CA ILE A 331 22.39 -15.59 1.02
C ILE A 331 22.35 -15.93 2.51
N ALA A 332 21.24 -15.63 3.17
CA ALA A 332 20.99 -15.96 4.57
C ALA A 332 20.54 -17.42 4.76
N GLY A 333 19.96 -18.03 3.75
CA GLY A 333 19.50 -19.41 3.75
C GLY A 333 18.70 -19.76 2.50
N TYR A 334 17.98 -20.87 2.56
CA TYR A 334 17.24 -21.42 1.41
C TYR A 334 15.85 -21.90 1.81
N SER A 335 14.89 -21.84 0.88
CA SER A 335 13.59 -22.49 0.97
C SER A 335 13.49 -23.61 -0.07
N THR A 336 12.79 -24.71 0.26
CA THR A 336 12.46 -25.78 -0.69
C THR A 336 11.17 -25.54 -1.45
N ILE A 337 10.41 -24.51 -1.07
CA ILE A 337 9.12 -24.16 -1.68
C ILE A 337 9.04 -22.65 -1.95
N PRO A 338 8.21 -22.23 -2.93
CA PRO A 338 7.98 -20.81 -3.18
C PRO A 338 7.50 -20.03 -1.96
N LEU A 339 8.06 -18.84 -1.78
CA LEU A 339 7.70 -17.90 -0.74
C LEU A 339 6.81 -16.81 -1.34
N TYR A 340 5.62 -16.61 -0.78
CA TYR A 340 4.66 -15.58 -1.23
C TYR A 340 3.67 -15.22 -0.12
N ARG A 341 2.98 -14.07 -0.30
CA ARG A 341 2.08 -13.49 0.72
C ARG A 341 0.82 -12.89 0.07
N TYR A 342 0.08 -13.71 -0.70
CA TYR A 342 -1.10 -13.24 -1.44
C TYR A 342 -2.43 -13.77 -0.90
N PHE A 343 -2.44 -14.86 -0.13
CA PHE A 343 -3.67 -15.38 0.43
C PHE A 343 -4.09 -14.60 1.68
N VAL A 344 -5.38 -14.35 1.79
CA VAL A 344 -5.94 -13.59 2.92
C VAL A 344 -5.73 -14.31 4.25
N ILE A 345 -5.72 -15.65 4.25
CA ILE A 345 -5.72 -16.45 5.48
C ILE A 345 -4.30 -16.85 5.89
N GLU A 346 -3.59 -17.68 5.13
CA GLU A 346 -2.25 -18.15 5.48
C GLU A 346 -1.32 -18.13 4.25
N ASN A 347 -0.03 -17.88 4.48
CA ASN A 347 0.98 -17.77 3.43
C ASN A 347 2.31 -18.38 3.87
N THR A 348 3.14 -18.76 2.91
CA THR A 348 4.45 -19.36 3.15
C THR A 348 5.43 -18.38 3.82
N ILE A 349 5.43 -17.10 3.44
CA ILE A 349 6.28 -16.07 4.08
C ILE A 349 5.90 -15.90 5.55
N ASP A 350 4.61 -15.78 5.87
CA ASP A 350 4.17 -15.63 7.25
C ASP A 350 4.53 -16.85 8.10
N THR A 351 4.42 -18.05 7.51
CA THR A 351 4.82 -19.30 8.18
C THR A 351 6.32 -19.29 8.50
N LEU A 352 7.18 -18.85 7.57
CA LEU A 352 8.61 -18.73 7.80
C LEU A 352 8.93 -17.79 8.96
N ILE A 353 8.31 -16.62 8.98
CA ILE A 353 8.51 -15.62 10.06
C ILE A 353 8.07 -16.17 11.42
N LEU A 354 6.89 -16.81 11.44
CA LEU A 354 6.35 -17.39 12.68
C LEU A 354 7.16 -18.59 13.17
N ASP A 355 7.71 -19.39 12.27
CA ASP A 355 8.60 -20.51 12.60
C ASP A 355 9.88 -19.99 13.25
N ALA A 356 10.48 -18.95 12.68
CA ALA A 356 11.67 -18.31 13.23
C ALA A 356 11.40 -17.70 14.63
N LEU A 357 10.29 -16.96 14.78
CA LEU A 357 9.91 -16.39 16.08
C LEU A 357 9.66 -17.48 17.14
N LYS A 358 8.94 -18.54 16.80
CA LYS A 358 8.65 -19.64 17.74
C LYS A 358 9.90 -20.44 18.10
N TRP A 359 10.83 -20.63 17.15
CA TRP A 359 12.12 -21.27 17.39
C TRP A 359 12.98 -20.47 18.36
N LYS A 360 12.97 -19.12 18.24
CA LYS A 360 13.77 -18.23 19.11
C LYS A 360 13.13 -18.02 20.47
N ILE A 361 11.83 -17.80 20.53
CA ILE A 361 11.07 -17.47 21.76
C ILE A 361 10.25 -18.71 22.16
N LYS A 362 10.96 -19.75 22.61
CA LYS A 362 10.38 -21.07 22.93
C LYS A 362 9.29 -21.03 24.00
N GLU A 363 9.43 -20.09 24.94
CA GLU A 363 8.52 -19.93 26.06
C GLU A 363 7.22 -19.20 25.72
N ALA A 364 7.08 -18.58 24.56
CA ALA A 364 5.81 -18.01 24.13
C ALA A 364 4.80 -19.12 23.81
N ASP A 365 3.60 -19.04 24.34
CA ASP A 365 2.50 -19.92 23.96
C ASP A 365 2.10 -19.65 22.51
N ILE A 366 1.98 -18.36 22.16
CA ILE A 366 1.56 -17.88 20.85
C ILE A 366 2.57 -16.84 20.32
N VAL A 367 2.99 -17.00 19.08
CA VAL A 367 3.73 -15.97 18.33
C VAL A 367 2.85 -15.41 17.24
N LEU A 368 2.97 -14.11 16.97
CA LEU A 368 2.06 -13.35 16.13
C LEU A 368 2.84 -12.57 15.06
N SER A 369 2.24 -12.45 13.87
CA SER A 369 2.66 -11.55 12.81
C SER A 369 1.45 -10.74 12.34
N ASN A 370 1.67 -9.49 11.95
CA ASN A 370 0.60 -8.57 11.58
C ASN A 370 -0.10 -8.88 10.25
N GLY A 371 0.44 -9.81 9.46
CA GLY A 371 -0.17 -10.24 8.20
C GLY A 371 -0.07 -9.24 7.05
N PHE A 372 0.96 -8.39 7.00
CA PHE A 372 1.19 -7.47 5.89
C PHE A 372 1.35 -8.18 4.55
N ARG A 373 0.95 -7.50 3.46
CA ARG A 373 1.06 -7.97 2.08
C ARG A 373 2.16 -7.23 1.32
N PHE A 374 3.28 -6.99 1.96
CA PHE A 374 4.48 -6.56 1.29
C PHE A 374 5.25 -7.75 0.80
N CYS A 375 5.89 -7.67 -0.27
CA CYS A 375 6.86 -8.58 -0.79
C CYS A 375 6.41 -9.29 -2.06
N PRO A 376 7.14 -9.07 -3.13
CA PRO A 376 7.04 -9.92 -4.29
C PRO A 376 7.33 -11.38 -3.91
N PRO A 377 6.77 -12.36 -4.60
CA PRO A 377 7.13 -13.76 -4.42
C PRO A 377 8.62 -14.02 -4.67
N ASN A 378 9.14 -15.06 -4.05
CA ASN A 378 10.43 -15.64 -4.39
C ASN A 378 10.22 -17.13 -4.69
N SER A 379 10.30 -17.49 -5.96
CA SER A 379 9.96 -18.83 -6.43
C SER A 379 11.03 -19.45 -7.33
N THR A 380 12.10 -18.72 -7.64
CA THR A 380 13.13 -19.16 -8.58
C THR A 380 14.24 -19.95 -7.87
N PRO A 381 14.37 -21.27 -8.10
CA PRO A 381 15.45 -22.04 -7.52
C PRO A 381 16.79 -21.73 -8.19
N ASP A 382 17.87 -21.88 -7.44
CA ASP A 382 19.23 -21.84 -7.95
C ASP A 382 19.69 -23.23 -8.48
N HIS A 383 20.99 -23.36 -8.78
CA HIS A 383 21.59 -24.60 -9.27
C HIS A 383 21.49 -25.78 -8.27
N THR A 384 21.19 -25.53 -7.00
CA THR A 384 20.98 -26.57 -5.97
C THR A 384 19.55 -27.12 -5.99
N GLY A 385 18.64 -26.49 -6.72
CA GLY A 385 17.22 -26.78 -6.73
C GLY A 385 16.47 -26.15 -5.54
N ASN A 386 17.13 -25.36 -4.69
CA ASN A 386 16.52 -24.61 -3.59
C ASN A 386 16.40 -23.12 -3.96
N ILE A 387 15.47 -22.45 -3.32
CA ILE A 387 15.19 -21.02 -3.54
C ILE A 387 16.05 -20.21 -2.55
N PRO A 388 17.01 -19.40 -3.00
CA PRO A 388 17.85 -18.61 -2.11
C PRO A 388 17.06 -17.50 -1.44
N ILE A 389 17.27 -17.31 -0.13
CA ILE A 389 16.74 -16.21 0.67
C ILE A 389 17.91 -15.27 0.95
N THR A 390 17.95 -14.15 0.24
CA THR A 390 19.00 -13.14 0.43
C THR A 390 18.64 -12.16 1.55
N ASN A 391 19.63 -11.39 2.02
CA ASN A 391 19.38 -10.28 2.92
C ASN A 391 18.42 -9.27 2.29
N GLY A 392 18.59 -8.92 1.00
CA GLY A 392 17.65 -8.07 0.27
C GLY A 392 16.21 -8.59 0.35
N TYR A 393 16.01 -9.89 0.13
CA TYR A 393 14.67 -10.49 0.23
C TYR A 393 14.11 -10.48 1.67
N ILE A 394 14.98 -10.55 2.70
CA ILE A 394 14.54 -10.35 4.10
C ILE A 394 13.99 -8.94 4.30
N PHE A 395 14.62 -7.91 3.71
CA PHE A 395 14.08 -6.55 3.74
C PHE A 395 12.79 -6.41 2.93
N ASP A 396 12.67 -7.10 1.80
CA ASP A 396 11.41 -7.12 1.03
C ASP A 396 10.25 -7.70 1.85
N MET A 397 10.46 -8.81 2.55
CA MET A 397 9.39 -9.42 3.36
C MET A 397 9.16 -8.73 4.71
N LEU A 398 10.14 -8.04 5.24
CA LEU A 398 10.13 -7.32 6.52
C LEU A 398 10.84 -5.96 6.38
N PRO A 399 10.24 -5.00 5.69
CA PRO A 399 10.89 -3.71 5.41
C PRO A 399 11.09 -2.83 6.66
N VAL A 400 10.53 -3.25 7.79
CA VAL A 400 10.77 -2.65 9.11
C VAL A 400 11.37 -3.70 10.03
N ASP A 401 12.62 -3.49 10.45
CA ASP A 401 13.32 -4.39 11.37
C ASP A 401 12.97 -4.07 12.83
N SER A 402 11.73 -4.39 13.21
CA SER A 402 11.22 -4.10 14.55
C SER A 402 11.79 -5.00 15.63
N ILE A 403 11.93 -4.45 16.84
CA ILE A 403 12.29 -5.22 18.05
C ILE A 403 11.21 -6.27 18.33
N VAL A 404 11.64 -7.47 18.68
CA VAL A 404 10.75 -8.54 19.14
C VAL A 404 10.37 -8.28 20.59
N ARG A 405 9.06 -8.27 20.88
CA ARG A 405 8.50 -7.99 22.20
C ARG A 405 7.68 -9.18 22.69
N THR A 406 7.75 -9.45 23.99
CA THR A 406 6.94 -10.49 24.67
C THR A 406 6.04 -9.85 25.71
N GLY A 407 4.99 -10.56 26.09
CA GLY A 407 4.08 -10.18 27.16
C GLY A 407 3.10 -11.29 27.47
N SER A 408 2.13 -11.03 28.32
CA SER A 408 1.07 -11.99 28.64
C SER A 408 -0.30 -11.35 28.50
N VAL A 409 -1.29 -12.15 28.07
CA VAL A 409 -2.68 -11.74 27.92
C VAL A 409 -3.59 -12.84 28.38
N THR A 410 -4.80 -12.52 28.80
CA THR A 410 -5.82 -13.52 29.15
C THR A 410 -6.43 -14.15 27.90
N GLY A 411 -7.02 -15.35 28.03
CA GLY A 411 -7.75 -15.97 26.93
C GLY A 411 -8.92 -15.11 26.45
N LYS A 412 -9.57 -14.36 27.34
CA LYS A 412 -10.61 -13.39 26.97
C LYS A 412 -10.07 -12.31 26.03
N GLN A 413 -8.89 -11.74 26.33
CA GLN A 413 -8.26 -10.76 25.44
C GLN A 413 -7.91 -11.34 24.08
N ILE A 414 -7.44 -12.59 24.02
CA ILE A 414 -7.17 -13.30 22.75
C ILE A 414 -8.45 -13.45 21.93
N PHE A 415 -9.54 -13.92 22.56
CA PHE A 415 -10.82 -14.11 21.88
C PHE A 415 -11.37 -12.80 21.31
N ASP A 416 -11.42 -11.75 22.12
CA ASP A 416 -11.93 -10.44 21.73
C ASP A 416 -11.06 -9.81 20.61
N TRP A 417 -9.76 -10.00 20.70
CA TRP A 417 -8.83 -9.54 19.69
C TRP A 417 -9.01 -10.28 18.36
N LEU A 418 -9.20 -11.60 18.37
CA LEU A 418 -9.50 -12.39 17.16
C LEU A 418 -10.79 -11.90 16.48
N GLU A 419 -11.86 -11.69 17.22
CA GLU A 419 -13.11 -11.15 16.67
C GLU A 419 -12.89 -9.77 16.02
N LYS A 420 -12.14 -8.89 16.68
CA LYS A 420 -11.81 -7.58 16.16
C LYS A 420 -10.95 -7.66 14.88
N GLU A 421 -9.92 -8.50 14.87
CA GLU A 421 -9.03 -8.64 13.71
C GLU A 421 -9.77 -9.28 12.51
N LEU A 422 -10.66 -10.24 12.75
CA LEU A 422 -11.52 -10.79 11.70
C LEU A 422 -12.52 -9.73 11.18
N ASN A 423 -13.05 -8.87 12.05
CA ASN A 423 -13.90 -7.76 11.61
C ASN A 423 -13.12 -6.74 10.76
N ASN A 424 -11.88 -6.43 11.10
CA ASN A 424 -11.01 -5.55 10.30
C ASN A 424 -10.82 -6.05 8.86
N VAL A 425 -10.98 -7.35 8.62
CA VAL A 425 -10.82 -7.96 7.29
C VAL A 425 -12.19 -8.19 6.60
N PHE A 426 -13.18 -8.71 7.33
CA PHE A 426 -14.43 -9.24 6.77
C PHE A 426 -15.68 -8.45 7.14
N ALA A 427 -15.56 -7.24 7.68
CA ALA A 427 -16.75 -6.43 7.96
C ALA A 427 -17.64 -6.30 6.71
N LYS A 428 -18.97 -6.39 6.87
CA LYS A 428 -19.91 -6.15 5.76
C LYS A 428 -19.86 -4.72 5.28
N ASP A 429 -19.78 -3.79 6.23
CA ASP A 429 -19.54 -2.37 5.94
C ASP A 429 -18.07 -2.14 5.56
N ALA A 430 -17.84 -1.75 4.31
CA ALA A 430 -16.51 -1.50 3.79
C ALA A 430 -15.75 -0.44 4.58
N SER A 431 -16.44 0.56 5.15
CA SER A 431 -15.84 1.62 5.97
C SER A 431 -15.17 1.09 7.26
N GLN A 432 -15.56 -0.11 7.73
CA GLN A 432 -15.00 -0.75 8.91
C GLN A 432 -13.81 -1.68 8.60
N ARG A 433 -13.51 -1.92 7.32
CA ARG A 433 -12.35 -2.73 6.93
C ARG A 433 -11.10 -1.88 7.00
N LEU A 434 -10.15 -2.29 7.83
CA LEU A 434 -8.84 -1.67 7.86
C LEU A 434 -7.95 -2.14 6.70
N GLY A 435 -8.47 -3.00 5.82
CA GLY A 435 -7.71 -3.68 4.80
C GLY A 435 -6.86 -4.81 5.40
N GLY A 436 -5.99 -5.39 4.57
CA GLY A 436 -5.07 -6.40 5.02
C GLY A 436 -5.66 -7.80 5.06
N TRP A 437 -5.08 -8.61 5.89
CA TRP A 437 -5.21 -10.04 5.88
C TRP A 437 -5.45 -10.50 7.29
N VAL A 438 -6.02 -11.71 7.42
CA VAL A 438 -6.18 -12.35 8.73
C VAL A 438 -4.84 -12.35 9.43
N ILE A 439 -4.82 -11.93 10.70
CA ILE A 439 -3.61 -11.94 11.51
C ILE A 439 -3.00 -13.35 11.53
N LYS A 440 -1.69 -13.42 11.45
CA LYS A 440 -0.96 -14.70 11.38
C LYS A 440 -0.43 -15.08 12.76
N PHE A 441 -0.47 -16.37 13.06
CA PHE A 441 -0.05 -16.87 14.38
C PHE A 441 0.49 -18.30 14.31
N LYS A 442 1.31 -18.67 15.29
CA LYS A 442 1.72 -20.06 15.58
C LYS A 442 1.60 -20.33 17.07
N GLY A 443 1.26 -21.58 17.43
CA GLY A 443 0.94 -22.00 18.80
C GLY A 443 -0.55 -21.94 19.14
N MET A 444 -1.37 -21.45 18.21
CA MET A 444 -2.82 -21.38 18.32
C MET A 444 -3.46 -21.99 17.06
N LYS A 445 -4.67 -22.53 17.18
CA LYS A 445 -5.55 -22.89 16.06
C LYS A 445 -6.89 -22.23 16.25
N ILE A 446 -7.48 -21.77 15.15
CA ILE A 446 -8.84 -21.22 15.17
C ILE A 446 -9.69 -21.82 14.05
N SER A 447 -10.98 -21.96 14.32
CA SER A 447 -11.98 -22.09 13.27
C SER A 447 -12.92 -20.88 13.32
N PHE A 448 -13.28 -20.35 12.16
CA PHE A 448 -14.12 -19.16 12.08
C PHE A 448 -14.98 -19.14 10.81
N LYS A 449 -16.01 -18.31 10.83
CA LYS A 449 -16.80 -17.95 9.66
C LYS A 449 -16.52 -16.52 9.28
N ALA A 450 -16.02 -16.29 8.05
CA ALA A 450 -15.63 -14.98 7.56
C ALA A 450 -16.83 -14.01 7.45
N PHE A 451 -17.99 -14.52 7.01
CA PHE A 451 -19.15 -13.70 6.65
C PHE A 451 -20.23 -13.60 7.74
N GLU A 452 -19.96 -14.09 8.95
CA GLU A 452 -20.83 -13.89 10.13
C GLU A 452 -20.79 -12.42 10.61
N GLU A 453 -21.71 -12.08 11.50
CA GLU A 453 -21.75 -10.77 12.15
C GLU A 453 -20.54 -10.55 13.06
N ASN A 454 -20.23 -9.27 13.31
CA ASN A 454 -19.16 -8.89 14.24
C ASN A 454 -19.42 -9.49 15.64
N GLY A 455 -18.38 -10.08 16.23
CA GLY A 455 -18.46 -10.76 17.53
C GLY A 455 -18.99 -12.19 17.47
N GLN A 456 -19.27 -12.73 16.28
CA GLN A 456 -19.78 -14.10 16.08
C GLN A 456 -18.96 -14.92 15.10
N ARG A 457 -17.82 -14.40 14.63
CA ARG A 457 -16.99 -15.07 13.61
C ARG A 457 -16.20 -16.24 14.19
N VAL A 458 -15.58 -16.07 15.33
CA VAL A 458 -14.78 -17.12 15.99
C VAL A 458 -15.67 -18.25 16.46
N LYS A 459 -15.37 -19.49 16.08
CA LYS A 459 -16.13 -20.68 16.49
C LYS A 459 -15.37 -21.50 17.52
N GLU A 460 -14.08 -21.73 17.29
CA GLU A 460 -13.22 -22.49 18.18
C GLU A 460 -11.85 -21.86 18.23
N VAL A 461 -11.21 -21.92 19.39
CA VAL A 461 -9.82 -21.52 19.59
C VAL A 461 -9.14 -22.56 20.47
N GLU A 462 -8.00 -23.05 20.01
CA GLU A 462 -7.11 -23.93 20.76
C GLU A 462 -5.74 -23.28 20.91
N VAL A 463 -5.12 -23.42 22.09
CA VAL A 463 -3.74 -23.01 22.34
C VAL A 463 -2.94 -24.21 22.85
N ASN A 464 -1.86 -24.55 22.14
CA ASN A 464 -1.04 -25.73 22.45
C ASN A 464 -1.87 -27.02 22.54
N GLY A 465 -2.88 -27.19 21.68
CA GLY A 465 -3.74 -28.37 21.59
C GLY A 465 -4.85 -28.47 22.67
N ASN A 466 -5.06 -27.42 23.48
CA ASN A 466 -6.12 -27.34 24.44
C ASN A 466 -7.10 -26.22 24.09
N ALA A 467 -8.38 -26.42 24.38
CA ALA A 467 -9.37 -25.36 24.22
C ALA A 467 -8.95 -24.11 25.01
N LEU A 468 -9.19 -22.92 24.41
CA LEU A 468 -8.87 -21.65 25.03
C LEU A 468 -9.62 -21.47 26.36
N ASP A 469 -8.90 -21.36 27.46
CA ASP A 469 -9.46 -20.97 28.75
C ASP A 469 -9.45 -19.43 28.85
N LEU A 470 -10.63 -18.82 28.90
CA LEU A 470 -10.79 -17.36 28.90
C LEU A 470 -10.17 -16.68 30.14
N ALA A 471 -10.06 -17.37 31.26
CA ALA A 471 -9.50 -16.86 32.50
C ALA A 471 -7.97 -17.05 32.60
N ARG A 472 -7.43 -18.02 31.88
CA ARG A 472 -6.00 -18.34 31.89
C ARG A 472 -5.19 -17.25 31.18
N THR A 473 -3.98 -17.02 31.68
CA THR A 473 -2.98 -16.14 31.06
C THR A 473 -2.08 -16.94 30.13
N TYR A 474 -1.84 -16.40 28.93
CA TYR A 474 -0.99 -16.95 27.88
C TYR A 474 0.14 -15.99 27.55
N ARG A 475 1.34 -16.52 27.34
CA ARG A 475 2.50 -15.73 26.91
C ARG A 475 2.46 -15.53 25.39
N ILE A 476 2.57 -14.29 24.96
CA ILE A 476 2.57 -13.92 23.54
C ILE A 476 3.88 -13.26 23.14
N CYS A 477 4.20 -13.34 21.84
CA CYS A 477 5.33 -12.70 21.23
C CYS A 477 4.91 -12.09 19.89
N ALA A 478 5.33 -10.85 19.63
CA ALA A 478 5.14 -10.14 18.36
C ALA A 478 6.22 -9.06 18.20
N CYS A 479 6.16 -8.29 17.10
CA CYS A 479 7.01 -7.10 16.93
C CYS A 479 6.45 -5.89 17.70
N GLU A 480 7.34 -5.05 18.19
CA GLU A 480 7.03 -3.73 18.70
C GLU A 480 6.62 -2.80 17.54
N ARG A 481 5.75 -1.83 17.83
CA ARG A 481 5.42 -0.74 16.92
C ARG A 481 5.77 0.58 17.59
N GLU A 482 6.54 1.41 16.90
CA GLU A 482 6.95 2.71 17.40
C GLU A 482 5.75 3.61 17.72
N GLY A 483 5.70 4.12 18.95
CA GLY A 483 4.63 5.00 19.42
C GLY A 483 3.39 4.29 19.96
N ASP A 484 3.33 2.94 19.93
CA ASP A 484 2.28 2.22 20.66
C ASP A 484 2.46 2.40 22.19
N PRO A 485 1.37 2.42 22.96
CA PRO A 485 1.43 2.35 24.42
C PRO A 485 2.26 1.15 24.92
N GLU A 486 2.90 1.29 26.06
CA GLU A 486 3.76 0.22 26.63
C GLU A 486 3.00 -1.09 26.84
N ASP A 487 1.73 -1.03 27.22
CA ASP A 487 0.85 -2.18 27.44
C ASP A 487 0.16 -2.68 26.16
N MET A 488 0.65 -2.30 24.98
CA MET A 488 0.12 -2.76 23.69
C MET A 488 1.10 -3.70 22.99
N LEU A 489 0.60 -4.81 22.45
CA LEU A 489 1.35 -5.71 21.58
C LEU A 489 0.43 -6.29 20.51
N CYS A 490 0.81 -6.17 19.24
CA CYS A 490 0.00 -6.63 18.10
C CYS A 490 -1.46 -6.14 18.16
N ARG A 491 -1.68 -4.87 18.50
CA ARG A 491 -3.00 -4.22 18.69
C ARG A 491 -3.86 -4.77 19.85
N MET A 492 -3.33 -5.69 20.66
CA MET A 492 -3.93 -6.06 21.95
C MET A 492 -3.50 -5.06 23.01
N ARG A 493 -4.45 -4.53 23.79
CA ARG A 493 -4.22 -3.64 24.93
C ARG A 493 -4.24 -4.41 26.25
N GLY A 494 -3.69 -3.79 27.29
CA GLY A 494 -3.65 -4.38 28.63
C GLY A 494 -2.74 -5.60 28.71
N VAL A 495 -1.68 -5.62 27.93
CA VAL A 495 -0.65 -6.68 27.96
C VAL A 495 0.08 -6.62 29.31
N ILE A 496 0.13 -7.75 29.98
CA ILE A 496 0.75 -7.89 31.30
C ILE A 496 2.25 -8.15 31.11
N ASN A 497 3.09 -7.40 31.85
CA ASN A 497 4.55 -7.52 31.83
C ASN A 497 5.17 -7.48 30.42
N PRO A 498 4.85 -6.47 29.59
CA PRO A 498 5.43 -6.34 28.27
C PRO A 498 6.94 -6.12 28.38
N LYS A 499 7.73 -6.78 27.53
CA LYS A 499 9.19 -6.71 27.60
C LYS A 499 9.80 -6.80 26.20
N ASN A 500 10.62 -5.82 25.86
CA ASN A 500 11.45 -5.87 24.66
C ASN A 500 12.57 -6.89 24.86
N THR A 501 12.82 -7.70 23.84
CA THR A 501 13.96 -8.61 23.80
C THR A 501 15.20 -7.88 23.26
N ALA A 502 16.34 -8.55 23.24
CA ALA A 502 17.54 -8.07 22.57
C ALA A 502 17.55 -8.35 21.05
N PHE A 503 16.47 -8.89 20.51
CA PHE A 503 16.40 -9.37 19.13
C PHE A 503 15.47 -8.50 18.29
N THR A 504 15.83 -8.35 17.00
CA THR A 504 14.96 -7.80 15.97
C THR A 504 14.41 -8.92 15.09
N LEU A 505 13.38 -8.62 14.28
CA LEU A 505 12.79 -9.60 13.34
C LEU A 505 13.83 -10.15 12.37
N HIS A 506 14.69 -9.27 11.79
CA HIS A 506 15.76 -9.69 10.88
C HIS A 506 16.79 -10.57 11.58
N SER A 507 17.22 -10.20 12.80
CA SER A 507 18.19 -10.98 13.53
C SER A 507 17.70 -12.39 13.85
N VAL A 508 16.42 -12.51 14.25
CA VAL A 508 15.78 -13.80 14.52
C VAL A 508 15.68 -14.64 13.25
N LEU A 509 15.25 -14.04 12.14
CA LEU A 509 15.09 -14.75 10.87
C LEU A 509 16.44 -15.21 10.30
N LYS A 510 17.46 -14.36 10.30
CA LYS A 510 18.83 -14.71 9.85
C LYS A 510 19.43 -15.82 10.68
N GLU A 511 19.30 -15.77 12.01
CA GLU A 511 19.78 -16.82 12.92
C GLU A 511 19.04 -18.14 12.69
N TYR A 512 17.71 -18.10 12.52
CA TYR A 512 16.90 -19.28 12.20
C TYR A 512 17.33 -19.94 10.90
N LEU A 513 17.51 -19.17 9.84
CA LEU A 513 17.94 -19.64 8.53
C LEU A 513 19.35 -20.21 8.56
N SER A 514 20.29 -19.61 9.31
CA SER A 514 21.67 -20.11 9.42
C SER A 514 21.77 -21.50 10.04
N VAL A 515 20.78 -21.90 10.87
CA VAL A 515 20.76 -23.19 11.58
C VAL A 515 19.87 -24.22 10.90
N ASN A 516 18.73 -23.79 10.29
CA ASN A 516 17.67 -24.68 9.85
C ASN A 516 17.51 -24.77 8.32
N SER A 517 18.31 -24.02 7.56
CA SER A 517 18.25 -24.04 6.08
C SER A 517 18.71 -25.38 5.49
N PRO A 518 18.07 -25.89 4.40
CA PRO A 518 16.90 -25.33 3.74
C PRO A 518 15.60 -25.56 4.54
N VAL A 519 14.72 -24.55 4.53
CA VAL A 519 13.43 -24.58 5.26
C VAL A 519 12.26 -24.92 4.32
N THR A 520 11.20 -25.52 4.88
CA THR A 520 9.95 -25.83 4.15
C THR A 520 8.77 -25.19 4.89
N PRO A 521 8.53 -23.88 4.76
CA PRO A 521 7.52 -23.15 5.54
C PRO A 521 6.10 -23.37 4.98
N SER A 522 5.60 -24.60 5.04
CA SER A 522 4.25 -24.95 4.61
C SER A 522 3.20 -24.39 5.59
N PRO A 523 2.17 -23.69 5.11
CA PRO A 523 1.09 -23.18 5.98
C PRO A 523 0.43 -24.32 6.78
N PRO A 524 0.34 -24.18 8.11
CA PRO A 524 -0.10 -25.29 8.98
C PRO A 524 -1.62 -25.46 9.05
N MET A 525 -2.40 -24.66 8.30
CA MET A 525 -3.87 -24.62 8.39
C MET A 525 -4.36 -24.33 9.83
N SER A 526 -3.66 -23.42 10.50
CA SER A 526 -3.98 -23.01 11.88
C SER A 526 -5.21 -22.10 11.94
N ALA A 527 -5.55 -21.42 10.85
CA ALA A 527 -6.74 -20.59 10.70
C ALA A 527 -7.68 -21.24 9.67
N LYS A 528 -8.65 -22.02 10.14
CA LYS A 528 -9.63 -22.71 9.29
C LYS A 528 -10.87 -21.85 9.08
N VAL A 529 -11.11 -21.40 7.86
CA VAL A 529 -12.36 -20.75 7.47
C VAL A 529 -13.42 -21.80 7.16
N LEU A 530 -14.66 -21.59 7.63
CA LEU A 530 -15.74 -22.58 7.52
C LEU A 530 -16.74 -22.26 6.40
N ASP A 531 -16.80 -21.03 5.92
CA ASP A 531 -17.78 -20.51 4.96
C ASP A 531 -17.15 -19.86 3.71
N ALA A 532 -15.86 -20.05 3.50
CA ALA A 532 -15.13 -19.60 2.32
C ALA A 532 -14.05 -20.61 1.91
N SER A 533 -13.43 -20.39 0.74
CA SER A 533 -12.25 -21.16 0.32
C SER A 533 -11.04 -20.83 1.19
N GLN A 534 -10.25 -21.86 1.55
CA GLN A 534 -8.98 -21.67 2.26
C GLN A 534 -7.96 -20.87 1.44
N THR A 535 -8.05 -20.94 0.11
CA THR A 535 -7.25 -20.13 -0.83
C THR A 535 -7.96 -18.84 -1.21
N LEU A 536 -8.54 -18.11 -0.22
CA LEU A 536 -9.17 -16.82 -0.47
C LEU A 536 -8.11 -15.82 -0.95
N LEU A 537 -8.25 -15.36 -2.20
CA LEU A 537 -7.32 -14.43 -2.85
C LEU A 537 -7.76 -12.96 -2.70
N THR A 538 -9.01 -12.74 -2.35
CA THR A 538 -9.58 -11.40 -2.15
C THR A 538 -10.42 -11.34 -0.89
N GLN A 539 -10.37 -10.20 -0.21
CA GLN A 539 -11.21 -9.90 0.96
C GLN A 539 -12.49 -9.12 0.60
N VAL A 540 -12.62 -8.64 -0.65
CA VAL A 540 -13.76 -7.84 -1.10
C VAL A 540 -14.80 -8.76 -1.72
N THR A 541 -15.83 -9.08 -0.95
CA THR A 541 -16.91 -9.97 -1.39
C THR A 541 -17.80 -9.31 -2.42
N GLY A 542 -18.18 -10.06 -3.47
CA GLY A 542 -19.11 -9.60 -4.50
C GLY A 542 -18.49 -8.69 -5.56
N VAL A 543 -17.19 -8.47 -5.49
CA VAL A 543 -16.42 -7.73 -6.49
C VAL A 543 -15.70 -8.71 -7.41
N ASP A 544 -16.00 -8.62 -8.70
CA ASP A 544 -15.33 -9.44 -9.73
C ASP A 544 -14.06 -8.75 -10.17
N TYR A 545 -12.94 -9.13 -9.55
CA TYR A 545 -11.61 -8.78 -10.02
C TYR A 545 -10.69 -10.01 -9.96
N GLN A 546 -9.77 -10.09 -10.89
CA GLN A 546 -9.06 -11.34 -11.16
C GLN A 546 -7.58 -11.21 -10.86
N PHE A 547 -7.09 -12.19 -10.13
CA PHE A 547 -5.66 -12.49 -9.96
C PHE A 547 -5.02 -13.12 -11.21
N ARG A 548 -5.80 -13.36 -12.24
CA ARG A 548 -5.42 -14.05 -13.47
C ARG A 548 -4.76 -13.16 -14.49
#